data_fbe1ffc31e61fc57cb4e27fa3b153ee2
#
_entry.id   fbe1ffc31e61fc57cb4e27fa3b153ee2
#
_cell.length_a   1.000
_cell.length_b   1.000
_cell.length_c   1.000
_cell.angle_alpha   90.00
_cell.angle_beta   90.00
_cell.angle_gamma   90.00
#
_symmetry.space_group_name_H-M   'P 1'
#
loop_
_entity.id
_entity.type
_entity.pdbx_description
1 polymer ?
#
loop_
_entity_poly.entity_id
_entity_poly.type
_entity_poly.pdbx_seq_one_letter_code
_entity_poly.pdbx_strand_id
1 'polypeptide(L)'
;MFDWDRNNLRKVRAHGVTPEEAEEALLNESISAYEQDVDGEHRVAYYGQTSAGRFLAVVATQRGEKIRVITAYDLNRRQLRDYFRWRFEGKNA
;
A
#
# COMPACT_ATOMS: atom_id res chain seq x y z
N MET A 1 6.83 8.26 -12.17
CA MET A 1 5.81 7.26 -11.87
C MET A 1 5.08 7.53 -10.57
N PHE A 2 5.80 7.77 -9.47
CA PHE A 2 5.18 8.08 -8.18
C PHE A 2 5.16 9.57 -7.93
N ASP A 3 4.08 10.03 -7.27
CA ASP A 3 3.87 11.43 -6.93
C ASP A 3 4.09 11.62 -5.42
N TRP A 4 5.26 12.09 -5.05
CA TRP A 4 5.63 12.36 -3.65
C TRP A 4 5.73 13.86 -3.43
N ASP A 5 5.18 14.32 -2.29
CA ASP A 5 5.35 15.69 -1.84
C ASP A 5 5.48 15.69 -0.31
N ARG A 6 5.56 16.87 0.27
CA ARG A 6 5.77 17.00 1.72
C ARG A 6 4.66 16.30 2.52
N ASN A 7 3.42 16.36 2.03
CA ASN A 7 2.28 15.82 2.78
C ASN A 7 2.32 14.29 2.87
N ASN A 8 2.46 13.61 1.76
CA ASN A 8 2.46 12.14 1.81
C ASN A 8 3.78 11.59 2.36
N LEU A 9 4.91 12.28 2.15
CA LEU A 9 6.17 11.91 2.80
C LEU A 9 6.02 11.93 4.32
N ARG A 10 5.38 12.97 4.86
CA ARG A 10 5.16 13.08 6.31
C ARG A 10 4.31 11.94 6.83
N LYS A 11 3.26 11.57 6.09
CA LYS A 11 2.35 10.50 6.51
C LYS A 11 3.04 9.15 6.58
N VAL A 12 3.80 8.78 5.55
CA VAL A 12 4.49 7.48 5.58
C VAL A 12 5.58 7.46 6.65
N ARG A 13 6.30 8.56 6.81
CA ARG A 13 7.34 8.67 7.84
C ARG A 13 6.78 8.59 9.26
N ALA A 14 5.57 9.10 9.47
CA ALA A 14 4.91 9.00 10.77
C ALA A 14 4.67 7.55 11.19
N HIS A 15 4.59 6.64 10.23
CA HIS A 15 4.47 5.21 10.48
C HIS A 15 5.82 4.48 10.36
N GLY A 16 6.91 5.21 10.29
CA GLY A 16 8.24 4.61 10.16
C GLY A 16 8.50 3.95 8.82
N VAL A 17 7.82 4.41 7.78
CA VAL A 17 7.96 3.87 6.42
C VAL A 17 8.69 4.88 5.55
N THR A 18 9.63 4.42 4.74
CA THR A 18 10.29 5.28 3.75
C THR A 18 9.51 5.25 2.44
N PRO A 19 9.65 6.29 1.58
CA PRO A 19 9.04 6.25 0.24
C PRO A 19 9.45 5.03 -0.56
N GLU A 20 10.74 4.65 -0.49
CA GLU A 20 11.27 3.48 -1.19
C GLU A 20 10.60 2.20 -0.73
N GLU A 21 10.38 2.06 0.58
CA GLU A 21 9.68 0.89 1.12
C GLU A 21 8.24 0.82 0.63
N ALA A 22 7.54 1.95 0.60
CA ALA A 22 6.17 1.99 0.11
C ALA A 22 6.10 1.59 -1.37
N GLU A 23 7.02 2.11 -2.17
CA GLU A 23 7.09 1.77 -3.60
C GLU A 23 7.39 0.29 -3.80
N GLU A 24 8.35 -0.26 -3.05
CA GLU A 24 8.70 -1.68 -3.15
C GLU A 24 7.50 -2.56 -2.81
N ALA A 25 6.83 -2.28 -1.70
CA ALA A 25 5.69 -3.07 -1.28
C ALA A 25 4.57 -3.06 -2.33
N LEU A 26 4.37 -1.90 -2.96
CA LEU A 26 3.34 -1.78 -4.00
C LEU A 26 3.71 -2.54 -5.27
N LEU A 27 4.98 -2.51 -5.66
CA LEU A 27 5.46 -3.10 -6.91
C LEU A 27 5.81 -4.59 -6.79
N ASN A 28 6.10 -5.09 -5.58
CA ASN A 28 6.49 -6.48 -5.35
C ASN A 28 5.28 -7.38 -5.11
N GLU A 29 4.58 -7.76 -6.19
CA GLU A 29 3.46 -8.70 -6.13
C GLU A 29 2.43 -8.36 -5.05
N SER A 30 2.07 -7.07 -4.93
CA SER A 30 1.05 -6.64 -3.99
C SER A 30 -0.32 -7.14 -4.41
N ILE A 31 -1.22 -7.23 -3.44
CA ILE A 31 -2.62 -7.56 -3.71
C ILE A 31 -3.49 -6.38 -3.33
N SER A 32 -4.54 -6.17 -4.11
CA SER A 32 -5.56 -5.16 -3.82
C SER A 32 -6.45 -5.71 -2.71
N ALA A 33 -6.36 -5.11 -1.53
CA ALA A 33 -7.09 -5.59 -0.36
C ALA A 33 -8.51 -5.02 -0.30
N TYR A 34 -8.65 -3.70 -0.45
CA TYR A 34 -9.96 -3.07 -0.48
C TYR A 34 -9.89 -1.72 -1.19
N GLU A 35 -11.06 -1.22 -1.59
CA GLU A 35 -11.18 0.04 -2.29
C GLU A 35 -12.11 0.96 -1.51
N GLN A 36 -11.92 2.26 -1.66
CA GLN A 36 -12.65 3.25 -0.91
C GLN A 36 -12.71 4.56 -1.69
N ASP A 37 -13.87 5.21 -1.72
CA ASP A 37 -14.00 6.55 -2.30
C ASP A 37 -14.06 7.55 -1.16
N VAL A 38 -13.17 8.54 -1.17
CA VAL A 38 -13.08 9.58 -0.15
C VAL A 38 -13.12 10.93 -0.86
N ASP A 39 -14.18 11.67 -0.66
CA ASP A 39 -14.36 13.01 -1.25
C ASP A 39 -14.12 13.01 -2.77
N GLY A 40 -14.68 12.02 -3.45
CA GLY A 40 -14.55 11.89 -4.90
C GLY A 40 -13.24 11.30 -5.39
N GLU A 41 -12.34 10.93 -4.49
CA GLU A 41 -11.07 10.32 -4.83
C GLU A 41 -11.13 8.81 -4.57
N HIS A 42 -10.83 8.04 -5.61
CA HIS A 42 -10.81 6.59 -5.50
C HIS A 42 -9.46 6.13 -4.96
N ARG A 43 -9.46 5.46 -3.82
CA ARG A 43 -8.27 4.95 -3.15
C ARG A 43 -8.31 3.44 -3.06
N VAL A 44 -7.16 2.82 -3.24
CA VAL A 44 -7.02 1.37 -3.12
C VAL A 44 -5.96 1.08 -2.07
N ALA A 45 -6.26 0.18 -1.15
CA ALA A 45 -5.28 -0.30 -0.19
C ALA A 45 -4.68 -1.60 -0.73
N TYR A 46 -3.35 -1.62 -0.85
CA TYR A 46 -2.59 -2.77 -1.31
C TYR A 46 -1.81 -3.34 -0.14
N TYR A 47 -1.80 -4.66 -0.03
CA TYR A 47 -0.91 -5.36 0.91
C TYR A 47 0.26 -5.90 0.12
N GLY A 48 1.48 -5.63 0.58
CA GLY A 48 2.67 -6.06 -0.12
C GLY A 48 3.85 -6.21 0.81
N GLN A 49 4.96 -6.67 0.25
CA GLN A 49 6.18 -6.94 1.01
C GLN A 49 7.34 -6.18 0.38
N THR A 50 8.13 -5.52 1.22
CA THR A 50 9.36 -4.87 0.75
C THR A 50 10.40 -5.93 0.41
N SER A 51 11.43 -5.52 -0.31
CA SER A 51 12.55 -6.41 -0.64
C SER A 51 13.27 -6.94 0.60
N ALA A 52 13.24 -6.18 1.69
CA ALA A 52 13.84 -6.59 2.97
C ALA A 52 12.91 -7.47 3.81
N GLY A 53 11.70 -7.75 3.34
CA GLY A 53 10.79 -8.66 4.03
C GLY A 53 9.76 -8.00 4.94
N ARG A 54 9.65 -6.68 4.94
CA ARG A 54 8.67 -5.95 5.73
C ARG A 54 7.31 -5.97 5.04
N PHE A 55 6.24 -6.25 5.78
CA PHE A 55 4.88 -6.32 5.23
C PHE A 55 4.14 -5.02 5.50
N LEU A 56 3.65 -4.38 4.43
CA LEU A 56 3.02 -3.07 4.51
C LEU A 56 1.66 -3.05 3.84
N ALA A 57 0.78 -2.20 4.37
CA ALA A 57 -0.40 -1.73 3.66
C ALA A 57 0.00 -0.39 3.02
N VAL A 58 -0.26 -0.24 1.73
CA VAL A 58 0.01 1.00 1.00
C VAL A 58 -1.31 1.46 0.40
N VAL A 59 -1.79 2.62 0.85
CA VAL A 59 -3.01 3.21 0.29
C VAL A 59 -2.60 4.20 -0.79
N ALA A 60 -3.12 4.02 -1.99
CA ALA A 60 -2.72 4.81 -3.14
C ALA A 60 -3.91 5.21 -3.99
N THR A 61 -3.72 6.26 -4.76
CA THR A 61 -4.69 6.72 -5.75
C THR A 61 -3.97 7.02 -7.06
N GLN A 62 -4.69 6.95 -8.15
CA GLN A 62 -4.19 7.32 -9.46
C GLN A 62 -4.33 8.84 -9.62
N ARG A 63 -3.26 9.51 -10.00
CA ARG A 63 -3.28 10.95 -10.26
C ARG A 63 -2.64 11.22 -11.62
N GLY A 64 -3.50 11.34 -12.65
CA GLY A 64 -3.02 11.40 -14.03
C GLY A 64 -2.28 10.12 -14.38
N GLU A 65 -1.04 10.24 -14.81
CA GLU A 65 -0.21 9.07 -15.13
C GLU A 65 0.65 8.61 -13.96
N LYS A 66 0.48 9.25 -12.79
CA LYS A 66 1.29 8.96 -11.61
C LYS A 66 0.47 8.21 -10.57
N ILE A 67 1.16 7.46 -9.75
CA ILE A 67 0.58 6.81 -8.57
C ILE A 67 0.95 7.66 -7.37
N ARG A 68 -0.08 8.09 -6.62
CA ARG A 68 0.15 8.86 -5.41
C ARG A 68 -0.13 7.98 -4.20
N VAL A 69 0.90 7.73 -3.42
CA VAL A 69 0.75 7.05 -2.13
C VAL A 69 0.15 8.05 -1.15
N ILE A 70 -0.96 7.68 -0.52
CA ILE A 70 -1.62 8.51 0.49
C ILE A 70 -0.98 8.24 1.85
N THR A 71 -0.83 6.97 2.20
CA THR A 71 -0.17 6.55 3.45
C THR A 71 0.30 5.11 3.31
N ALA A 72 1.16 4.69 4.23
CA ALA A 72 1.63 3.31 4.31
C ALA A 72 1.93 2.99 5.76
N TYR A 73 1.65 1.76 6.18
CA TYR A 73 1.85 1.32 7.56
C TYR A 73 2.04 -0.20 7.62
N ASP A 74 2.57 -0.70 8.73
CA ASP A 74 2.78 -2.13 8.91
C ASP A 74 1.45 -2.87 8.95
N LEU A 75 1.40 -4.04 8.33
CA LEU A 75 0.23 -4.91 8.44
C LEU A 75 0.10 -5.41 9.88
N ASN A 76 -1.13 -5.39 10.40
CA ASN A 76 -1.40 -6.04 11.68
C ASN A 76 -1.55 -7.56 11.47
N ARG A 77 -1.72 -8.30 12.56
CA ARG A 77 -1.77 -9.77 12.51
C ARG A 77 -2.89 -10.29 11.61
N ARG A 78 -4.07 -9.67 11.68
CA ARG A 78 -5.21 -10.07 10.85
C ARG A 78 -4.94 -9.80 9.37
N GLN A 79 -4.38 -8.62 9.07
CA GLN A 79 -4.06 -8.24 7.69
C GLN A 79 -2.96 -9.14 7.11
N LEU A 80 -1.97 -9.52 7.92
CA LEU A 80 -0.93 -10.48 7.49
C LEU A 80 -1.55 -11.80 7.10
N ARG A 81 -2.50 -12.30 7.92
CA ARG A 81 -3.18 -13.55 7.63
C ARG A 81 -3.96 -13.45 6.32
N ASP A 82 -4.67 -12.34 6.12
CA ASP A 82 -5.42 -12.10 4.88
C ASP A 82 -4.49 -12.03 3.68
N TYR A 83 -3.36 -11.33 3.82
CA TYR A 83 -2.38 -11.21 2.75
C TYR A 83 -1.87 -12.58 2.31
N PHE A 84 -1.45 -13.43 3.25
CA PHE A 84 -0.95 -14.76 2.92
C PHE A 84 -2.03 -15.64 2.30
N ARG A 85 -3.25 -15.58 2.84
CA ARG A 85 -4.36 -16.36 2.28
C ARG A 85 -4.66 -15.92 0.86
N TRP A 86 -4.83 -14.62 0.66
CA TRP A 86 -5.23 -14.10 -0.65
C TRP A 86 -4.14 -14.28 -1.71
N ARG A 87 -2.89 -14.15 -1.32
CA ARG A 87 -1.78 -14.30 -2.25
C ARG A 87 -1.58 -15.75 -2.69
N PHE A 88 -1.71 -16.70 -1.78
CA PHE A 88 -1.41 -18.10 -2.06
C PHE A 88 -2.64 -18.97 -2.33
N GLU A 89 -3.82 -18.54 -1.92
CA GLU A 89 -5.07 -19.28 -2.10
C GLU A 89 -6.08 -18.57 -3.00
N GLY A 90 -5.82 -17.32 -3.34
CA GLY A 90 -6.75 -16.49 -4.10
C GLY A 90 -7.72 -15.74 -3.21
N LYS A 91 -8.00 -14.48 -3.58
CA LYS A 91 -8.77 -13.56 -2.72
C LYS A 91 -10.21 -14.01 -2.51
N ASN A 92 -10.78 -14.70 -3.48
CA ASN A 92 -12.17 -15.16 -3.43
C ASN A 92 -12.29 -16.65 -3.20
N ALA A 93 -11.25 -17.28 -2.73
CA ALA A 93 -11.26 -18.72 -2.45
C ALA A 93 -11.94 -19.02 -1.13
#